data_5e690d4a199b7d0ca282496c57fd6cb5
#
_entry.id   5e690d4a199b7d0ca282496c57fd6cb5
#
_cell.length_a   1.000
_cell.length_b   1.000
_cell.length_c   1.000
_cell.angle_alpha   90.00
_cell.angle_beta   90.00
_cell.angle_gamma   90.00
#
_symmetry.space_group_name_H-M   'P 1'
#
loop_
_entity.id
_entity.type
_entity.pdbx_description
1 polymer ?
#
loop_
_entity_poly.entity_id
_entity_poly.type
_entity_poly.pdbx_seq_one_letter_code
_entity_poly.pdbx_strand_id
1 'polypeptide(L)'
;ISEIVIENKNYRNDRINYLISKFELDNLKNIKAKFLSGGQKKKLVIALSLLSEPKVLLLDECFAALDVLTIKMLQEIIVNLQNENKITICICDHQARDLLACVDIAMILSNGNIIAEDTPSNLVKDINAKNAYFGDNFKFN
;
A
#
# COMPACT_ATOMS: atom_id res chain seq x y z
N ILE A 1 4.32 -17.82 -10.56
CA ILE A 1 5.11 -16.88 -9.70
C ILE A 1 5.54 -17.60 -8.42
N SER A 2 4.61 -18.15 -7.63
CA SER A 2 4.94 -18.80 -6.35
C SER A 2 5.94 -19.95 -6.47
N GLU A 3 5.90 -20.72 -7.55
CA GLU A 3 6.83 -21.84 -7.82
C GLU A 3 8.26 -21.38 -8.09
N ILE A 4 8.44 -20.18 -8.59
CA ILE A 4 9.75 -19.58 -8.83
C ILE A 4 10.35 -19.02 -7.54
N VAL A 5 9.49 -18.48 -6.65
CA VAL A 5 9.93 -17.77 -5.44
C VAL A 5 10.10 -18.70 -4.25
N ILE A 6 9.30 -19.75 -4.14
CA ILE A 6 9.28 -20.66 -2.99
C ILE A 6 9.40 -22.12 -3.48
N GLU A 7 10.55 -22.75 -3.26
CA GLU A 7 10.82 -24.14 -3.70
C GLU A 7 10.06 -25.17 -2.87
N ASN A 8 10.01 -24.99 -1.54
CA ASN A 8 9.30 -25.91 -0.66
C ASN A 8 7.78 -25.83 -0.87
N LYS A 9 7.19 -26.91 -1.39
CA LYS A 9 5.78 -26.97 -1.77
C LYS A 9 4.83 -26.77 -0.58
N ASN A 10 5.13 -27.33 0.59
CA ASN A 10 4.25 -27.19 1.76
C ASN A 10 4.27 -25.74 2.26
N TYR A 11 5.45 -25.19 2.49
CA TYR A 11 5.61 -23.81 2.90
C TYR A 11 4.96 -22.84 1.91
N ARG A 12 5.13 -23.09 0.60
CA ARG A 12 4.48 -22.28 -0.46
C ARG A 12 2.97 -22.30 -0.34
N ASN A 13 2.36 -23.47 -0.13
CA ASN A 13 0.91 -23.57 -0.02
C ASN A 13 0.38 -22.86 1.22
N ASP A 14 1.05 -23.01 2.35
CA ASP A 14 0.70 -22.33 3.60
C ASP A 14 0.81 -20.81 3.44
N ARG A 15 1.88 -20.34 2.80
CA ARG A 15 2.10 -18.93 2.54
C ARG A 15 1.04 -18.33 1.60
N ILE A 16 0.70 -19.05 0.53
CA ILE A 16 -0.37 -18.64 -0.41
C ILE A 16 -1.70 -18.55 0.34
N ASN A 17 -2.08 -19.57 1.12
CA ASN A 17 -3.34 -19.56 1.87
C ASN A 17 -3.39 -18.42 2.88
N TYR A 18 -2.32 -18.18 3.61
CA TYR A 18 -2.19 -17.06 4.53
C TYR A 18 -2.43 -15.72 3.83
N LEU A 19 -1.75 -15.46 2.70
CA LEU A 19 -1.90 -14.21 1.97
C LEU A 19 -3.30 -14.06 1.37
N ILE A 20 -3.88 -15.12 0.80
CA ILE A 20 -5.23 -15.11 0.27
C ILE A 20 -6.23 -14.71 1.36
N SER A 21 -6.12 -15.29 2.56
CA SER A 21 -6.99 -14.97 3.68
C SER A 21 -6.75 -13.53 4.20
N LYS A 22 -5.49 -13.13 4.37
CA LYS A 22 -5.12 -11.78 4.83
C LYS A 22 -5.69 -10.68 3.93
N PHE A 23 -5.80 -10.94 2.62
CA PHE A 23 -6.34 -10.00 1.64
C PHE A 23 -7.83 -10.24 1.31
N GLU A 24 -8.51 -11.10 2.04
CA GLU A 24 -9.94 -11.43 1.84
C GLU A 24 -10.25 -11.90 0.40
N LEU A 25 -9.37 -12.75 -0.14
CA LEU A 25 -9.50 -13.31 -1.49
C LEU A 25 -9.99 -14.76 -1.51
N ASP A 26 -10.41 -15.33 -0.36
CA ASP A 26 -10.78 -16.74 -0.21
C ASP A 26 -11.86 -17.19 -1.20
N ASN A 27 -12.91 -16.39 -1.35
CA ASN A 27 -14.03 -16.66 -2.24
C ASN A 27 -13.68 -16.51 -3.73
N LEU A 28 -12.46 -16.03 -4.03
CA LEU A 28 -12.00 -15.72 -5.38
C LEU A 28 -10.92 -16.69 -5.88
N LYS A 29 -10.53 -17.68 -5.07
CA LYS A 29 -9.45 -18.65 -5.37
C LYS A 29 -9.57 -19.32 -6.74
N ASN A 30 -10.81 -19.61 -7.19
CA ASN A 30 -11.08 -20.30 -8.44
C ASN A 30 -11.45 -19.34 -9.60
N ILE A 31 -11.39 -18.03 -9.36
CA ILE A 31 -11.71 -17.02 -10.37
C ILE A 31 -10.43 -16.60 -11.08
N LYS A 32 -10.46 -16.62 -12.42
CA LYS A 32 -9.31 -16.12 -13.21
C LYS A 32 -9.11 -14.63 -12.95
N ALA A 33 -7.86 -14.20 -12.74
CA ALA A 33 -7.50 -12.81 -12.41
C ALA A 33 -8.09 -11.75 -13.35
N LYS A 34 -8.33 -12.09 -14.62
CA LYS A 34 -8.93 -11.18 -15.60
C LYS A 34 -10.38 -10.77 -15.24
N PHE A 35 -11.09 -11.59 -14.47
CA PHE A 35 -12.47 -11.34 -14.04
C PHE A 35 -12.59 -10.65 -12.68
N LEU A 36 -11.48 -10.39 -12.00
CA LEU A 36 -11.46 -9.66 -10.75
C LEU A 36 -11.76 -8.17 -10.98
N SER A 37 -12.43 -7.53 -10.00
CA SER A 37 -12.59 -6.08 -9.98
C SER A 37 -11.23 -5.36 -9.84
N GLY A 38 -11.19 -4.05 -10.06
CA GLY A 38 -9.98 -3.24 -9.88
C GLY A 38 -9.38 -3.39 -8.49
N GLY A 39 -10.20 -3.27 -7.44
CA GLY A 39 -9.76 -3.45 -6.05
C GLY A 39 -9.27 -4.86 -5.75
N GLN A 40 -9.97 -5.89 -6.22
CA GLN A 40 -9.55 -7.28 -6.07
C GLN A 40 -8.22 -7.56 -6.78
N LYS A 41 -8.00 -6.97 -7.96
CA LYS A 41 -6.70 -7.05 -8.65
C LYS A 41 -5.58 -6.39 -7.86
N LYS A 42 -5.80 -5.21 -7.28
CA LYS A 42 -4.80 -4.52 -6.44
C LYS A 42 -4.46 -5.35 -5.20
N LYS A 43 -5.47 -5.86 -4.48
CA LYS A 43 -5.27 -6.81 -3.37
C LYS A 43 -4.40 -8.01 -3.80
N LEU A 44 -4.72 -8.63 -4.93
CA LEU A 44 -3.97 -9.77 -5.45
C LEU A 44 -2.53 -9.41 -5.80
N VAL A 45 -2.28 -8.26 -6.44
CA VAL A 45 -0.93 -7.81 -6.82
C VAL A 45 -0.07 -7.57 -5.57
N ILE A 46 -0.61 -6.92 -4.54
CA ILE A 46 0.12 -6.71 -3.27
C ILE A 46 0.38 -8.06 -2.58
N ALA A 47 -0.62 -8.95 -2.53
CA ALA A 47 -0.44 -10.29 -1.97
C ALA A 47 0.66 -11.09 -2.71
N LEU A 48 0.72 -10.99 -4.04
CA LEU A 48 1.76 -11.62 -4.85
C LEU A 48 3.16 -11.05 -4.58
N SER A 49 3.29 -9.74 -4.36
CA SER A 49 4.58 -9.12 -4.05
C SER A 49 5.12 -9.55 -2.67
N LEU A 50 4.25 -9.98 -1.76
CA LEU A 50 4.62 -10.47 -0.43
C LEU A 50 5.02 -11.96 -0.42
N LEU A 51 4.88 -12.69 -1.51
CA LEU A 51 5.30 -14.10 -1.58
C LEU A 51 6.80 -14.29 -1.36
N SER A 52 7.61 -13.32 -1.78
CA SER A 52 9.07 -13.35 -1.63
C SER A 52 9.57 -12.90 -0.25
N GLU A 53 8.66 -12.58 0.67
CA GLU A 53 8.99 -12.03 1.99
C GLU A 53 9.97 -10.83 1.91
N PRO A 54 9.62 -9.79 1.13
CA PRO A 54 10.53 -8.68 0.88
C PRO A 54 10.80 -7.91 2.17
N LYS A 55 12.01 -7.35 2.30
CA LYS A 55 12.33 -6.38 3.36
C LYS A 55 11.87 -4.98 3.01
N VAL A 56 11.74 -4.69 1.72
CA VAL A 56 11.27 -3.40 1.18
C VAL A 56 10.17 -3.66 0.17
N LEU A 57 9.05 -2.98 0.30
CA LEU A 57 7.91 -3.04 -0.60
C LEU A 57 7.68 -1.66 -1.21
N LEU A 58 7.65 -1.59 -2.54
CA LEU A 58 7.36 -0.36 -3.27
C LEU A 58 5.95 -0.45 -3.86
N LEU A 59 5.10 0.51 -3.53
CA LEU A 59 3.71 0.59 -3.98
C LEU A 59 3.50 1.88 -4.76
N ASP A 60 3.05 1.74 -6.00
CA ASP A 60 2.72 2.88 -6.86
C ASP A 60 1.21 2.92 -7.11
N GLU A 61 0.59 4.08 -6.81
CA GLU A 61 -0.84 4.34 -6.93
C GLU A 61 -1.73 3.24 -6.32
N CYS A 62 -1.39 2.77 -5.12
CA CYS A 62 -2.09 1.63 -4.51
C CYS A 62 -3.53 1.95 -4.08
N PHE A 63 -3.88 3.21 -3.86
CA PHE A 63 -5.23 3.66 -3.47
C PHE A 63 -6.09 4.11 -4.66
N ALA A 64 -5.50 4.34 -5.83
CA ALA A 64 -6.23 4.87 -6.99
C ALA A 64 -7.39 3.99 -7.44
N ALA A 65 -8.55 4.60 -7.70
CA ALA A 65 -9.77 3.95 -8.20
C ALA A 65 -10.32 2.83 -7.27
N LEU A 66 -10.14 2.98 -5.96
CA LEU A 66 -10.71 2.09 -4.94
C LEU A 66 -11.86 2.77 -4.19
N ASP A 67 -12.77 1.94 -3.67
CA ASP A 67 -13.79 2.40 -2.73
C ASP A 67 -13.20 2.61 -1.33
N VAL A 68 -13.88 3.41 -0.51
CA VAL A 68 -13.43 3.82 0.83
C VAL A 68 -13.14 2.62 1.75
N LEU A 69 -13.94 1.55 1.68
CA LEU A 69 -13.76 0.37 2.52
C LEU A 69 -12.50 -0.40 2.12
N THR A 70 -12.26 -0.54 0.82
CA THR A 70 -11.05 -1.18 0.28
C THR A 70 -9.80 -0.37 0.64
N ILE A 71 -9.85 0.97 0.57
CA ILE A 71 -8.74 1.85 1.01
C ILE A 71 -8.42 1.61 2.48
N LYS A 72 -9.40 1.67 3.37
CA LYS A 72 -9.20 1.44 4.81
C LYS A 72 -8.58 0.09 5.10
N MET A 73 -9.09 -0.96 4.48
CA MET A 73 -8.53 -2.30 4.63
C MET A 73 -7.06 -2.36 4.17
N LEU A 74 -6.70 -1.73 3.04
CA LEU A 74 -5.32 -1.69 2.57
C LEU A 74 -4.43 -0.89 3.51
N GLN A 75 -4.89 0.24 4.06
CA GLN A 75 -4.17 1.02 5.07
C GLN A 75 -3.85 0.17 6.31
N GLU A 76 -4.83 -0.57 6.83
CA GLU A 76 -4.64 -1.49 7.96
C GLU A 76 -3.63 -2.60 7.64
N ILE A 77 -3.70 -3.19 6.44
CA ILE A 77 -2.73 -4.20 6.01
C ILE A 77 -1.32 -3.60 5.92
N ILE A 78 -1.16 -2.41 5.35
CA ILE A 78 0.13 -1.71 5.22
C ILE A 78 0.75 -1.47 6.60
N VAL A 79 -0.01 -0.91 7.54
CA VAL A 79 0.44 -0.66 8.91
C VAL A 79 0.82 -1.97 9.60
N ASN A 80 0.01 -3.03 9.46
CA ASN A 80 0.31 -4.32 10.06
C ASN A 80 1.56 -4.98 9.46
N LEU A 81 1.79 -4.85 8.15
CA LEU A 81 3.01 -5.37 7.51
C LEU A 81 4.28 -4.70 8.07
N GLN A 82 4.24 -3.40 8.32
CA GLN A 82 5.34 -2.68 8.94
C GLN A 82 5.54 -3.12 10.39
N ASN A 83 4.47 -3.15 11.19
CA ASN A 83 4.54 -3.44 12.62
C ASN A 83 4.93 -4.90 12.92
N GLU A 84 4.30 -5.86 12.26
CA GLU A 84 4.47 -7.29 12.53
C GLU A 84 5.64 -7.89 11.77
N ASN A 85 5.77 -7.57 10.47
CA ASN A 85 6.75 -8.19 9.60
C ASN A 85 8.03 -7.36 9.42
N LYS A 86 8.09 -6.14 9.97
CA LYS A 86 9.22 -5.22 9.86
C LYS A 86 9.60 -4.91 8.40
N ILE A 87 8.61 -4.87 7.53
CA ILE A 87 8.79 -4.52 6.11
C ILE A 87 8.84 -2.98 6.01
N THR A 88 9.86 -2.44 5.38
CA THR A 88 9.89 -1.03 4.98
C THR A 88 9.00 -0.86 3.77
N ILE A 89 8.03 0.06 3.84
CA ILE A 89 7.08 0.27 2.74
C ILE A 89 7.23 1.71 2.22
N CYS A 90 7.48 1.84 0.92
CA CYS A 90 7.49 3.13 0.23
C CYS A 90 6.26 3.19 -0.69
N ILE A 91 5.44 4.22 -0.52
CA ILE A 91 4.19 4.41 -1.26
C ILE A 91 4.29 5.71 -2.05
N CYS A 92 4.01 5.65 -3.34
CA CYS A 92 3.80 6.81 -4.19
C CYS A 92 2.32 6.86 -4.57
N ASP A 93 1.61 7.90 -4.15
CA ASP A 93 0.19 8.06 -4.48
C ASP A 93 -0.20 9.54 -4.49
N HIS A 94 -1.17 9.90 -5.31
CA HIS A 94 -1.70 11.25 -5.40
C HIS A 94 -2.91 11.50 -4.47
N GLN A 95 -3.44 10.44 -3.84
CA GLN A 95 -4.51 10.55 -2.85
C GLN A 95 -3.92 10.88 -1.46
N ALA A 96 -3.52 12.14 -1.29
CA ALA A 96 -2.78 12.60 -0.11
C ALA A 96 -3.41 12.21 1.23
N ARG A 97 -4.74 12.31 1.38
CA ARG A 97 -5.41 11.98 2.65
C ARG A 97 -5.25 10.51 3.01
N ASP A 98 -5.44 9.64 2.02
CA ASP A 98 -5.37 8.20 2.22
C ASP A 98 -3.92 7.76 2.48
N LEU A 99 -2.96 8.35 1.75
CA LEU A 99 -1.54 8.12 1.97
C LEU A 99 -1.12 8.54 3.40
N LEU A 100 -1.38 9.79 3.78
CA LEU A 100 -0.95 10.34 5.06
C LEU A 100 -1.57 9.63 6.28
N ALA A 101 -2.68 8.92 6.10
CA ALA A 101 -3.34 8.17 7.17
C ALA A 101 -2.61 6.87 7.57
N CYS A 102 -1.62 6.40 6.79
CA CYS A 102 -0.98 5.10 7.01
C CYS A 102 0.55 5.11 6.89
N VAL A 103 1.18 6.28 6.90
CA VAL A 103 2.64 6.41 6.82
C VAL A 103 3.21 7.12 8.04
N ASP A 104 4.46 6.80 8.39
CA ASP A 104 5.19 7.45 9.49
C ASP A 104 5.81 8.77 9.05
N ILE A 105 6.37 8.79 7.83
CA ILE A 105 7.02 9.94 7.20
C ILE A 105 6.47 10.08 5.78
N ALA A 106 6.25 11.30 5.36
CA ALA A 106 5.86 11.61 3.98
C ALA A 106 6.76 12.71 3.41
N MET A 107 6.98 12.65 2.11
CA MET A 107 7.75 13.65 1.36
C MET A 107 6.98 14.12 0.14
N ILE A 108 7.16 15.40 -0.20
CA ILE A 108 6.57 16.01 -1.39
C ILE A 108 7.69 16.26 -2.41
N LEU A 109 7.51 15.67 -3.58
CA LEU A 109 8.41 15.83 -4.72
C LEU A 109 7.83 16.83 -5.72
N SER A 110 8.64 17.79 -6.15
CA SER A 110 8.30 18.69 -7.24
C SER A 110 9.54 18.98 -8.08
N ASN A 111 9.38 18.87 -9.40
CA ASN A 111 10.46 19.12 -10.38
C ASN A 111 11.78 18.37 -10.04
N GLY A 112 11.66 17.13 -9.59
CA GLY A 112 12.82 16.29 -9.26
C GLY A 112 13.48 16.59 -7.91
N ASN A 113 12.91 17.48 -7.09
CA ASN A 113 13.44 17.85 -5.77
C ASN A 113 12.43 17.52 -4.67
N ILE A 114 12.94 17.12 -3.51
CA ILE A 114 12.16 17.03 -2.27
C ILE A 114 11.98 18.46 -1.74
N ILE A 115 10.75 18.93 -1.65
CA ILE A 115 10.43 20.30 -1.19
C ILE A 115 9.97 20.36 0.26
N ALA A 116 9.48 19.24 0.79
CA ALA A 116 9.14 19.07 2.20
C ALA A 116 9.16 17.58 2.56
N GLU A 117 9.61 17.29 3.79
CA GLU A 117 9.65 15.93 4.35
C GLU A 117 9.45 16.02 5.85
N ASP A 118 8.42 15.36 6.38
CA ASP A 118 8.13 15.30 7.83
C ASP A 118 7.07 14.20 8.11
N THR A 119 6.71 14.08 9.39
CA THR A 119 5.50 13.34 9.79
C THR A 119 4.26 13.94 9.14
N PRO A 120 3.19 13.15 8.89
CA PRO A 120 1.95 13.66 8.32
C PRO A 120 1.41 14.91 9.01
N SER A 121 1.40 14.93 10.35
CA SER A 121 0.87 16.03 11.15
C SER A 121 1.66 17.35 11.02
N ASN A 122 2.95 17.26 10.78
CA ASN A 122 3.82 18.41 10.56
C ASN A 122 3.79 18.86 9.10
N LEU A 123 3.85 17.88 8.18
CA LEU A 123 3.88 18.13 6.74
C LEU A 123 2.66 18.94 6.26
N VAL A 124 1.48 18.66 6.78
CA VAL A 124 0.25 19.41 6.42
C VAL A 124 0.24 20.86 6.92
N LYS A 125 1.16 21.22 7.84
CA LYS A 125 1.33 22.59 8.37
C LYS A 125 2.46 23.34 7.66
N ASP A 126 3.35 22.61 6.98
CA ASP A 126 4.50 23.18 6.30
C ASP A 126 4.06 24.13 5.17
N ILE A 127 4.66 25.31 5.10
CA ILE A 127 4.28 26.35 4.16
C ILE A 127 4.63 25.97 2.71
N ASN A 128 5.75 25.29 2.50
CA ASN A 128 6.17 24.86 1.17
C ASN A 128 5.26 23.73 0.68
N ALA A 129 4.91 22.79 1.58
CA ALA A 129 3.97 21.72 1.29
C ALA A 129 2.57 22.24 0.92
N LYS A 130 2.07 23.24 1.65
CA LYS A 130 0.80 23.91 1.32
C LYS A 130 0.84 24.59 -0.03
N ASN A 131 1.86 25.41 -0.27
CA ASN A 131 1.97 26.17 -1.51
C ASN A 131 2.14 25.27 -2.74
N ALA A 132 2.87 24.15 -2.60
CA ALA A 132 3.21 23.30 -3.73
C ALA A 132 2.19 22.19 -4.01
N TYR A 133 1.45 21.73 -2.99
CA TYR A 133 0.64 20.52 -3.13
C TYR A 133 -0.73 20.59 -2.44
N PHE A 134 -0.81 20.93 -1.16
CA PHE A 134 -2.06 20.79 -0.40
C PHE A 134 -3.04 21.94 -0.64
N GLY A 135 -2.55 23.18 -0.85
CA GLY A 135 -3.36 24.37 -0.79
C GLY A 135 -3.80 24.73 0.62
N ASP A 136 -4.33 25.95 0.80
CA ASP A 136 -4.70 26.51 2.12
C ASP A 136 -5.86 25.78 2.81
N ASN A 137 -6.74 25.14 2.03
CA ASN A 137 -7.97 24.52 2.52
C ASN A 137 -7.83 23.02 2.80
N PHE A 138 -6.65 22.43 2.67
CA PHE A 138 -6.45 21.03 2.94
C PHE A 138 -6.62 20.72 4.44
N LYS A 139 -7.55 19.84 4.76
CA LYS A 139 -7.78 19.35 6.13
C LYS A 139 -7.37 17.90 6.22
N PHE A 140 -6.49 17.62 7.16
CA PHE A 140 -6.08 16.30 7.59
C PHE A 140 -6.49 16.15 9.06
N ASN A 141 -7.45 15.26 9.31
CA ASN A 141 -7.98 14.97 10.66
C ASN A 141 -7.47 13.63 11.11
#